data_b9e8d38a672c66694cab751f00833c22
#
_entry.id   b9e8d38a672c66694cab751f00833c22
#
_cell.length_a   1.000
_cell.length_b   1.000
_cell.length_c   1.000
_cell.angle_alpha   90.00
_cell.angle_beta   90.00
_cell.angle_gamma   90.00
#
_symmetry.space_group_name_H-M   'P 1'
#
loop_
_entity.id
_entity.type
_entity.pdbx_description
1 polymer ?
#
loop_
_entity_poly.entity_id
_entity_poly.type
_entity_poly.pdbx_seq_one_letter_code
_entity_poly.pdbx_strand_id
1 'polypeptide(L)'
;HREEGYRAMRQLLQAPQVPDAVFCFTDELALGAVRAIRQAGLRVPEDIAVAGFDDIEDGRYATPSLTTISPDKSHIATSALQLLADRIYGRLAHAPARHVTAPYTLITPESTGAALAHRRASGLGRRGRVRWVRPG
;
A
#
# COMPACT_ATOMS: atom_id res chain seq x y z
N HIS A 1 -11.21 -3.43 -4.22
CA HIS A 1 -11.77 -3.25 -2.88
C HIS A 1 -11.29 -4.37 -1.93
N ARG A 2 -11.75 -4.40 -0.67
CA ARG A 2 -11.26 -5.34 0.38
C ARG A 2 -11.42 -6.81 -0.01
N GLU A 3 -12.54 -7.18 -0.61
CA GLU A 3 -12.80 -8.55 -1.06
C GLU A 3 -11.81 -9.03 -2.12
N GLU A 4 -11.39 -8.15 -3.02
CA GLU A 4 -10.41 -8.46 -4.06
C GLU A 4 -9.02 -8.71 -3.44
N GLY A 5 -8.61 -7.86 -2.49
CA GLY A 5 -7.38 -8.06 -1.72
C GLY A 5 -7.38 -9.38 -0.94
N TYR A 6 -8.51 -9.70 -0.33
CA TYR A 6 -8.72 -10.96 0.36
C TYR A 6 -8.57 -12.18 -0.57
N ARG A 7 -9.24 -12.17 -1.73
CA ARG A 7 -9.17 -13.26 -2.71
C ARG A 7 -7.77 -13.42 -3.30
N ALA A 8 -7.15 -12.31 -3.70
CA ALA A 8 -5.79 -12.32 -4.25
C ALA A 8 -4.78 -12.89 -3.24
N MET A 9 -4.87 -12.48 -1.97
CA MET A 9 -3.98 -12.98 -0.93
C MET A 9 -4.21 -14.48 -0.67
N ARG A 10 -5.45 -14.94 -0.66
CA ARG A 10 -5.74 -16.39 -0.56
C ARG A 10 -5.09 -17.22 -1.66
N GLN A 11 -5.08 -16.70 -2.89
CA GLN A 11 -4.37 -17.36 -4.00
C GLN A 11 -2.86 -17.39 -3.78
N LEU A 12 -2.28 -16.28 -3.29
CA LEU A 12 -0.85 -16.22 -2.95
C LEU A 12 -0.46 -17.18 -1.84
N LEU A 13 -1.33 -17.39 -0.85
CA LEU A 13 -1.10 -18.33 0.25
C LEU A 13 -1.13 -19.81 -0.20
N GLN A 14 -1.77 -20.11 -1.33
CA GLN A 14 -1.80 -21.46 -1.93
C GLN A 14 -0.64 -21.69 -2.90
N ALA A 15 0.17 -20.67 -3.18
CA ALA A 15 1.30 -20.82 -4.09
C ALA A 15 2.43 -21.68 -3.48
N PRO A 16 3.22 -22.38 -4.29
CA PRO A 16 4.35 -23.19 -3.81
C PRO A 16 5.37 -22.39 -2.97
N GLN A 17 5.40 -21.07 -3.18
CA GLN A 17 6.22 -20.15 -2.41
C GLN A 17 5.35 -19.00 -1.92
N VAL A 18 5.04 -19.00 -0.63
CA VAL A 18 4.34 -17.92 0.04
C VAL A 18 5.29 -16.72 0.16
N PRO A 19 4.83 -15.48 -0.16
CA PRO A 19 5.68 -14.29 -0.04
C PRO A 19 5.93 -13.93 1.43
N ASP A 20 7.10 -13.37 1.73
CA ASP A 20 7.42 -12.81 3.05
C ASP A 20 6.83 -11.40 3.26
N ALA A 21 6.50 -10.70 2.18
CA ALA A 21 5.91 -9.38 2.21
C ALA A 21 5.02 -9.14 0.99
N VAL A 22 3.98 -8.33 1.18
CA VAL A 22 3.03 -7.95 0.16
C VAL A 22 2.86 -6.44 0.17
N PHE A 23 2.96 -5.81 -1.00
CA PHE A 23 2.55 -4.44 -1.22
C PHE A 23 1.23 -4.42 -2.00
N CYS A 24 0.25 -3.72 -1.46
CA CYS A 24 -1.06 -3.53 -2.08
C CYS A 24 -1.18 -2.12 -2.63
N PHE A 25 -1.76 -1.96 -3.83
CA PHE A 25 -1.91 -0.66 -4.48
C PHE A 25 -2.91 0.28 -3.82
N THR A 26 -3.70 -0.22 -2.86
CA THR A 26 -4.55 0.58 -2.00
C THR A 26 -4.60 -0.02 -0.60
N ASP A 27 -4.92 0.78 0.40
CA ASP A 27 -5.11 0.31 1.78
C ASP A 27 -6.31 -0.63 1.89
N GLU A 28 -7.35 -0.44 1.08
CA GLU A 28 -8.49 -1.36 1.07
C GLU A 28 -8.08 -2.78 0.66
N LEU A 29 -7.23 -2.92 -0.37
CA LEU A 29 -6.69 -4.22 -0.77
C LEU A 29 -5.81 -4.80 0.35
N ALA A 30 -5.01 -3.95 1.00
CA ALA A 30 -4.14 -4.37 2.10
C ALA A 30 -4.92 -4.90 3.30
N LEU A 31 -6.02 -4.24 3.69
CA LEU A 31 -6.90 -4.72 4.76
C LEU A 31 -7.54 -6.07 4.42
N GLY A 32 -7.92 -6.28 3.16
CA GLY A 32 -8.39 -7.58 2.69
C GLY A 32 -7.30 -8.66 2.78
N ALA A 33 -6.07 -8.33 2.39
CA ALA A 33 -4.92 -9.24 2.47
C ALA A 33 -4.59 -9.61 3.94
N VAL A 34 -4.55 -8.64 4.85
CA VAL A 34 -4.37 -8.88 6.30
C VAL A 34 -5.39 -9.86 6.84
N ARG A 35 -6.67 -9.71 6.46
CA ARG A 35 -7.72 -10.65 6.86
C ARG A 35 -7.45 -12.07 6.36
N ALA A 36 -7.06 -12.24 5.10
CA ALA A 36 -6.77 -13.56 4.52
C ALA A 36 -5.57 -14.24 5.22
N ILE A 37 -4.51 -13.49 5.49
CA ILE A 37 -3.32 -13.96 6.21
C ILE A 37 -3.71 -14.48 7.59
N ARG A 38 -4.45 -13.68 8.35
CA ARG A 38 -4.88 -14.04 9.72
C ARG A 38 -5.82 -15.24 9.75
N GLN A 39 -6.73 -15.36 8.79
CA GLN A 39 -7.60 -16.54 8.66
C GLN A 39 -6.84 -17.83 8.31
N ALA A 40 -5.68 -17.71 7.66
CA ALA A 40 -4.78 -18.84 7.43
C ALA A 40 -3.91 -19.19 8.65
N GLY A 41 -4.12 -18.54 9.79
CA GLY A 41 -3.35 -18.76 11.02
C GLY A 41 -1.96 -18.10 11.02
N LEU A 42 -1.66 -17.27 10.04
CA LEU A 42 -0.39 -16.55 9.93
C LEU A 42 -0.50 -15.16 10.56
N ARG A 43 0.64 -14.63 10.97
CA ARG A 43 0.75 -13.35 11.68
C ARG A 43 1.25 -12.25 10.74
N VAL A 44 0.73 -11.06 10.96
CA VAL A 44 1.22 -9.83 10.32
C VAL A 44 1.77 -8.96 11.45
N PRO A 45 3.04 -8.57 11.40
CA PRO A 45 4.02 -8.69 10.29
C PRO A 45 4.95 -9.91 10.37
N GLU A 46 4.91 -10.76 11.41
CA GLU A 46 5.94 -11.74 11.74
C GLU A 46 6.16 -12.78 10.63
N ASP A 47 5.07 -13.26 10.03
CA ASP A 47 5.12 -14.26 8.96
C ASP A 47 5.04 -13.61 7.59
N ILE A 48 4.18 -12.60 7.43
CA ILE A 48 4.01 -11.84 6.19
C ILE A 48 3.84 -10.36 6.53
N ALA A 49 4.76 -9.51 6.05
CA ALA A 49 4.61 -8.06 6.15
C ALA A 49 3.63 -7.54 5.09
N VAL A 50 2.80 -6.55 5.45
CA VAL A 50 1.84 -5.94 4.52
C VAL A 50 2.00 -4.43 4.51
N ALA A 51 2.03 -3.85 3.31
CA ALA A 51 1.98 -2.41 3.12
C ALA A 51 0.94 -2.04 2.06
N GLY A 52 0.36 -0.85 2.21
CA GLY A 52 -0.66 -0.30 1.32
C GLY A 52 -0.29 1.06 0.76
N PHE A 53 -1.29 1.75 0.25
CA PHE A 53 -1.22 3.09 -0.32
C PHE A 53 -2.56 3.79 -0.07
N ASP A 54 -2.58 5.07 0.19
CA ASP A 54 -3.67 6.04 0.36
C ASP A 54 -3.80 6.62 1.76
N ASP A 55 -3.31 5.99 2.83
CA ASP A 55 -3.49 6.42 4.22
C ASP A 55 -4.97 6.68 4.55
N ILE A 56 -5.78 5.64 4.42
CA ILE A 56 -7.19 5.70 4.83
C ILE A 56 -7.33 5.52 6.35
N GLU A 57 -8.40 6.07 6.90
CA GLU A 57 -8.66 6.03 8.34
C GLU A 57 -8.72 4.60 8.88
N ASP A 58 -9.40 3.69 8.18
CA ASP A 58 -9.54 2.28 8.57
C ASP A 58 -8.19 1.57 8.77
N GLY A 59 -7.15 1.94 7.99
CA GLY A 59 -5.81 1.39 8.12
C GLY A 59 -5.13 1.76 9.44
N ARG A 60 -5.43 2.94 9.99
CA ARG A 60 -4.90 3.44 11.27
C ARG A 60 -5.48 2.67 12.46
N TYR A 61 -6.75 2.27 12.37
CA TYR A 61 -7.49 1.55 13.43
C TYR A 61 -7.51 0.04 13.21
N ALA A 62 -6.88 -0.46 12.15
CA ALA A 62 -6.71 -1.90 11.93
C ALA A 62 -5.77 -2.51 12.97
N THR A 63 -5.88 -3.83 13.15
CA THR A 63 -4.95 -4.61 13.98
C THR A 63 -4.34 -5.73 13.14
N PRO A 64 -3.02 -5.64 12.82
CA PRO A 64 -2.11 -4.52 13.10
C PRO A 64 -2.46 -3.26 12.30
N SER A 65 -2.07 -2.09 12.81
CA SER A 65 -2.19 -0.82 12.09
C SER A 65 -1.30 -0.83 10.84
N LEU A 66 -1.82 -0.31 9.73
CA LEU A 66 -1.30 -0.54 8.39
C LEU A 66 -0.16 0.41 8.03
N THR A 67 0.96 -0.14 7.62
CA THR A 67 2.01 0.59 6.91
C THR A 67 1.49 1.01 5.54
N THR A 68 1.61 2.30 5.22
CA THR A 68 1.05 2.85 3.99
C THR A 68 1.85 4.05 3.48
N ILE A 69 1.70 4.34 2.19
CA ILE A 69 2.16 5.59 1.60
C ILE A 69 1.00 6.58 1.68
N SER A 70 1.23 7.72 2.34
CA SER A 70 0.29 8.84 2.45
C SER A 70 0.63 9.90 1.41
N PRO A 71 -0.09 9.99 0.28
CA PRO A 71 0.08 11.08 -0.66
C PRO A 71 -0.48 12.39 -0.08
N ASP A 72 0.12 13.53 -0.42
CA ASP A 72 -0.44 14.83 -0.07
C ASP A 72 -1.70 15.12 -0.90
N LYS A 73 -2.85 14.69 -0.37
CA LYS A 73 -4.17 14.81 -1.02
C LYS A 73 -4.55 16.28 -1.26
N SER A 74 -4.16 17.17 -0.35
CA SER A 74 -4.43 18.62 -0.49
C SER A 74 -3.64 19.21 -1.65
N HIS A 75 -2.35 18.85 -1.76
CA HIS A 75 -1.52 19.25 -2.88
C HIS A 75 -2.05 18.71 -4.21
N ILE A 76 -2.46 17.44 -4.25
CA ILE A 76 -3.06 16.83 -5.45
C ILE A 76 -4.31 17.60 -5.88
N ALA A 77 -5.25 17.82 -4.96
CA ALA A 77 -6.50 18.51 -5.23
C ALA A 77 -6.26 19.95 -5.72
N THR A 78 -5.42 20.71 -5.02
CA THR A 78 -5.10 22.10 -5.36
C THR A 78 -4.42 22.19 -6.74
N SER A 79 -3.43 21.34 -6.99
CA SER A 79 -2.71 21.32 -8.27
C SER A 79 -3.62 20.94 -9.43
N ALA A 80 -4.49 19.95 -9.24
CA ALA A 80 -5.44 19.53 -10.27
C ALA A 80 -6.43 20.63 -10.62
N LEU A 81 -7.02 21.28 -9.60
CA LEU A 81 -7.93 22.41 -9.80
C LEU A 81 -7.26 23.59 -10.47
N GLN A 82 -6.02 23.93 -10.07
CA GLN A 82 -5.27 25.01 -10.70
C GLN A 82 -4.98 24.74 -12.17
N LEU A 83 -4.51 23.54 -12.51
CA LEU A 83 -4.25 23.14 -13.90
C LEU A 83 -5.53 23.16 -14.76
N LEU A 84 -6.66 22.74 -14.19
CA LEU A 84 -7.96 22.79 -14.87
C LEU A 84 -8.41 24.23 -15.10
N ALA A 85 -8.33 25.08 -14.07
CA ALA A 85 -8.70 26.48 -14.16
C ALA A 85 -7.85 27.23 -15.20
N ASP A 86 -6.53 26.98 -15.22
CA ASP A 86 -5.64 27.60 -16.20
C ASP A 86 -6.00 27.21 -17.63
N ARG A 87 -6.53 26.03 -17.87
CA ARG A 87 -7.03 25.63 -19.17
C ARG A 87 -8.36 26.27 -19.52
N ILE A 88 -9.31 26.30 -18.60
CA ILE A 88 -10.63 26.88 -18.80
C ILE A 88 -10.54 28.38 -19.11
N TYR A 89 -9.70 29.10 -18.36
CA TYR A 89 -9.50 30.54 -18.54
C TYR A 89 -8.48 30.91 -19.63
N GLY A 90 -8.07 29.94 -20.45
CA GLY A 90 -7.22 30.16 -21.63
C GLY A 90 -5.74 30.41 -21.37
N ARG A 91 -5.29 30.49 -20.11
CA ARG A 91 -3.88 30.71 -19.77
C ARG A 91 -2.96 29.60 -20.30
N LEU A 92 -3.45 28.38 -20.41
CA LEU A 92 -2.74 27.21 -20.90
C LEU A 92 -3.50 26.50 -22.06
N ALA A 93 -4.33 27.19 -22.82
CA ALA A 93 -5.21 26.61 -23.84
C ALA A 93 -4.44 25.78 -24.88
N HIS A 94 -3.23 26.24 -25.27
CA HIS A 94 -2.37 25.57 -26.28
C HIS A 94 -1.09 24.98 -25.67
N ALA A 95 -0.95 25.00 -24.34
CA ALA A 95 0.23 24.43 -23.68
C ALA A 95 0.19 22.90 -23.71
N PRO A 96 1.34 22.22 -23.80
CA PRO A 96 1.41 20.77 -23.67
C PRO A 96 0.91 20.31 -22.30
N ALA A 97 0.55 19.02 -22.19
CA ALA A 97 0.17 18.42 -20.93
C ALA A 97 1.32 18.56 -19.89
N ARG A 98 0.97 18.98 -18.68
CA ARG A 98 1.92 19.11 -17.56
C ARG A 98 1.76 17.92 -16.65
N HIS A 99 2.87 17.36 -16.22
CA HIS A 99 2.94 16.33 -15.19
C HIS A 99 3.44 16.97 -13.89
N VAL A 100 2.67 16.79 -12.81
CA VAL A 100 3.03 17.29 -11.47
C VAL A 100 3.06 16.12 -10.52
N THR A 101 4.21 15.91 -9.87
CA THR A 101 4.36 14.87 -8.84
C THR A 101 4.00 15.47 -7.49
N ALA A 102 3.05 14.84 -6.79
CA ALA A 102 2.69 15.24 -5.43
C ALA A 102 3.69 14.69 -4.41
N PRO A 103 3.96 15.43 -3.32
CA PRO A 103 4.69 14.91 -2.18
C PRO A 103 3.96 13.73 -1.54
N TYR A 104 4.72 12.86 -0.85
CA TYR A 104 4.17 11.74 -0.09
C TYR A 104 5.00 11.49 1.16
N THR A 105 4.40 10.77 2.12
CA THR A 105 5.07 10.33 3.35
C THR A 105 4.86 8.82 3.52
N LEU A 106 5.90 8.10 3.93
CA LEU A 106 5.77 6.70 4.33
C LEU A 106 5.44 6.64 5.83
N ILE A 107 4.31 5.98 6.15
CA ILE A 107 3.83 5.75 7.51
C ILE A 107 4.06 4.27 7.84
N THR A 108 4.86 3.98 8.88
CA THR A 108 5.29 2.61 9.22
C THR A 108 4.93 2.25 10.66
N PRO A 109 3.64 2.01 10.97
CA PRO A 109 3.26 1.68 12.34
C PRO A 109 3.59 0.22 12.69
N GLU A 110 2.69 -0.75 12.42
CA GLU A 110 2.84 -2.12 12.94
C GLU A 110 3.02 -3.17 11.84
N SER A 111 2.30 -3.06 10.72
CA SER A 111 2.17 -4.17 9.75
C SER A 111 3.45 -4.53 8.98
N THR A 112 4.56 -3.80 9.19
CA THR A 112 5.90 -4.09 8.66
C THR A 112 7.00 -4.05 9.72
N GLY A 113 6.74 -3.49 10.92
CA GLY A 113 7.80 -3.13 11.89
C GLY A 113 8.53 -4.33 12.49
N ALA A 114 7.83 -5.30 13.03
CA ALA A 114 8.42 -6.44 13.73
C ALA A 114 9.15 -7.41 12.75
N ALA A 115 8.67 -7.57 11.53
CA ALA A 115 9.31 -8.41 10.52
C ALA A 115 10.73 -7.93 10.17
N LEU A 116 10.94 -6.63 10.09
CA LEU A 116 12.26 -6.05 9.84
C LEU A 116 13.21 -6.23 11.03
N ALA A 117 12.73 -6.10 12.26
CA ALA A 117 13.52 -6.28 13.47
C ALA A 117 13.96 -7.74 13.64
N HIS A 118 13.06 -8.70 13.43
CA HIS A 118 13.34 -10.13 13.57
C HIS A 118 14.37 -10.62 12.54
N ARG A 119 14.29 -10.19 11.29
CA ARG A 119 15.24 -10.53 10.22
C ARG A 119 16.65 -10.00 10.47
N ARG A 120 16.76 -8.83 11.08
CA ARG A 120 18.07 -8.27 11.49
C ARG A 120 18.68 -9.04 12.64
N ALA A 121 17.89 -9.50 13.59
CA ALA A 121 18.34 -10.25 14.76
C ALA A 121 18.75 -11.69 14.43
N SER A 122 18.08 -12.36 13.48
CA SER A 122 18.31 -13.76 13.15
C SER A 122 19.43 -14.01 12.12
N GLY A 123 20.02 -12.98 11.52
CA GLY A 123 21.09 -13.11 10.52
C GLY A 123 20.68 -13.86 9.24
N LEU A 124 19.39 -14.23 9.10
CA LEU A 124 18.88 -14.94 7.93
C LEU A 124 18.64 -13.95 6.78
N GLY A 125 19.68 -13.70 6.02
CA GLY A 125 19.64 -12.97 4.77
C GLY A 125 18.91 -13.73 3.67
N ARG A 126 17.64 -14.09 3.85
CA ARG A 126 16.77 -14.49 2.73
C ARG A 126 16.43 -13.21 1.97
N ARG A 127 16.72 -13.19 0.68
CA ARG A 127 16.24 -12.14 -0.22
C ARG A 127 14.72 -12.17 -0.21
N GLY A 128 14.10 -11.27 0.54
CA GLY A 128 12.65 -11.16 0.64
C GLY A 128 12.05 -10.94 -0.76
N ARG A 129 11.01 -11.67 -1.08
CA ARG A 129 10.29 -11.50 -2.35
C ARG A 129 9.09 -10.60 -2.12
N VAL A 130 9.12 -9.42 -2.72
CA VAL A 130 7.97 -8.51 -2.75
C VAL A 130 7.06 -8.92 -3.92
N ARG A 131 5.79 -9.12 -3.64
CA ARG A 131 4.76 -9.36 -4.65
C ARG A 131 3.82 -8.17 -4.75
N TRP A 132 3.57 -7.76 -5.97
CA TRP A 132 2.65 -6.66 -6.28
C TRP A 132 1.24 -7.22 -6.50
N VAL A 133 0.26 -6.73 -5.75
CA VAL A 133 -1.16 -7.05 -5.94
C VAL A 133 -1.80 -5.90 -6.71
N ARG A 134 -2.21 -6.17 -7.96
CA ARG A 134 -2.97 -5.22 -8.79
C ARG A 134 -4.45 -5.49 -8.65
N PRO A 135 -5.31 -4.47 -8.71
CA PRO A 135 -6.74 -4.69 -8.93
C PRO A 135 -6.92 -5.31 -10.32
N GLY A 136 -7.81 -6.30 -10.41
CA GLY A 136 -8.27 -6.91 -11.66
C GLY A 136 -9.23 -6.00 -12.40
#